data_ad03fabca085c601007ec83e7854988f
#
_entry.id   ad03fabca085c601007ec83e7854988f
#
_cell.length_a   1.000
_cell.length_b   1.000
_cell.length_c   1.000
_cell.angle_alpha   90.00
_cell.angle_beta   90.00
_cell.angle_gamma   90.00
#
_symmetry.space_group_name_H-M   'P 1'
#
loop_
_entity.id
_entity.type
_entity.pdbx_description
1 polymer ?
#
loop_
_entity_poly.entity_id
_entity_poly.type
_entity_poly.pdbx_seq_one_letter_code
_entity_poly.pdbx_strand_id
1 'polypeptide(L)'
;AWAGNAPAEAPAKLPSVEAILKRNVEALGGEKAMRKLKNREARGKIRLEAFGAEMPVILRHAAPNKEAMELTIEGLGTVRDVFAGKKGWTETPDGRVIEKKERELANKKVDADFFAYLNFKKNYPKIELQEVEQVGGRKMFALKMTPKKGDPDTFFFDAVTGLVSGIASAAEMQGQEVETRVLFRDYKSVDGVQVPHTLELKEPSFAAFTIRLESVQH
;
A
#
# COMPACT_ATOMS: atom_id res chain seq x y z
N ALA A 1 -50.03 10.25 -27.08
CA ALA A 1 -48.97 10.78 -26.25
C ALA A 1 -47.72 9.92 -26.47
N TRP A 2 -46.71 10.41 -27.16
CA TRP A 2 -45.41 9.76 -27.35
C TRP A 2 -44.51 10.19 -26.17
N ALA A 3 -44.19 9.25 -25.29
CA ALA A 3 -43.12 9.43 -24.32
C ALA A 3 -41.78 9.31 -25.08
N GLY A 4 -41.14 10.44 -25.29
CA GLY A 4 -39.78 10.46 -25.84
C GLY A 4 -38.82 9.81 -24.84
N ASN A 5 -38.15 8.71 -25.24
CA ASN A 5 -37.01 8.18 -24.53
C ASN A 5 -35.95 9.27 -24.52
N ALA A 6 -35.57 9.75 -23.34
CA ALA A 6 -34.37 10.56 -23.19
C ALA A 6 -33.18 9.74 -23.72
N PRO A 7 -32.26 10.34 -24.50
CA PRO A 7 -31.07 9.63 -24.97
C PRO A 7 -30.29 9.14 -23.76
N ALA A 8 -29.95 7.86 -23.76
CA ALA A 8 -29.04 7.31 -22.76
C ALA A 8 -27.75 8.15 -22.75
N GLU A 9 -27.42 8.72 -21.61
CA GLU A 9 -26.17 9.45 -21.44
C GLU A 9 -25.01 8.55 -21.92
N ALA A 10 -24.24 9.06 -22.88
CA ALA A 10 -23.07 8.34 -23.36
C ALA A 10 -22.16 8.01 -22.16
N PRO A 11 -21.61 6.80 -22.06
CA PRO A 11 -20.78 6.40 -20.93
C PRO A 11 -19.65 7.43 -20.76
N ALA A 12 -19.57 8.05 -19.58
CA ALA A 12 -18.56 9.06 -19.28
C ALA A 12 -17.17 8.46 -19.58
N LYS A 13 -16.41 9.17 -20.43
CA LYS A 13 -15.07 8.73 -20.83
C LYS A 13 -14.21 8.49 -19.58
N LEU A 14 -13.65 7.30 -19.45
CA LEU A 14 -12.74 6.98 -18.34
C LEU A 14 -11.53 7.90 -18.35
N PRO A 15 -11.03 8.34 -17.19
CA PRO A 15 -9.82 9.15 -17.10
C PRO A 15 -8.60 8.39 -17.60
N SER A 16 -7.61 9.10 -18.11
CA SER A 16 -6.32 8.48 -18.46
C SER A 16 -5.55 8.07 -17.20
N VAL A 17 -4.61 7.15 -17.35
CA VAL A 17 -3.68 6.74 -16.26
C VAL A 17 -3.01 7.97 -15.66
N GLU A 18 -2.51 8.89 -16.50
CA GLU A 18 -1.86 10.14 -16.08
C GLU A 18 -2.78 11.00 -15.21
N ALA A 19 -4.04 11.12 -15.59
CA ALA A 19 -5.03 11.92 -14.85
C ALA A 19 -5.31 11.31 -13.47
N ILE A 20 -5.39 9.97 -13.37
CA ILE A 20 -5.58 9.25 -12.11
C ILE A 20 -4.37 9.46 -11.19
N LEU A 21 -3.17 9.25 -11.70
CA LEU A 21 -1.93 9.40 -10.91
C LEU A 21 -1.70 10.85 -10.45
N LYS A 22 -1.95 11.83 -11.34
CA LYS A 22 -1.87 13.26 -10.97
C LYS A 22 -2.84 13.61 -9.85
N ARG A 23 -4.10 13.18 -9.99
CA ARG A 23 -5.12 13.41 -8.97
C ARG A 23 -4.74 12.78 -7.62
N ASN A 24 -4.12 11.61 -7.65
CA ASN A 24 -3.64 10.96 -6.42
C ASN A 24 -2.58 11.81 -5.72
N VAL A 25 -1.59 12.32 -6.44
CA VAL A 25 -0.55 13.19 -5.87
C VAL A 25 -1.16 14.45 -5.26
N GLU A 26 -2.13 15.07 -5.95
CA GLU A 26 -2.86 16.25 -5.44
C GLU A 26 -3.64 15.91 -4.17
N ALA A 27 -4.36 14.78 -4.16
CA ALA A 27 -5.12 14.31 -3.01
C ALA A 27 -4.25 13.99 -1.79
N LEU A 28 -3.03 13.51 -2.00
CA LEU A 28 -2.06 13.23 -0.94
C LEU A 28 -1.46 14.50 -0.31
N GLY A 29 -1.70 15.70 -0.86
CA GLY A 29 -1.14 16.96 -0.37
C GLY A 29 -0.18 17.64 -1.34
N GLY A 30 0.06 17.01 -2.49
CA GLY A 30 0.87 17.52 -3.59
C GLY A 30 2.37 17.24 -3.45
N GLU A 31 3.04 17.27 -4.59
CA GLU A 31 4.47 16.93 -4.70
C GLU A 31 5.35 17.78 -3.78
N LYS A 32 5.05 19.11 -3.65
CA LYS A 32 5.84 20.03 -2.83
C LYS A 32 5.82 19.65 -1.35
N ALA A 33 4.66 19.26 -0.81
CA ALA A 33 4.54 18.81 0.58
C ALA A 33 5.27 17.48 0.78
N MET A 34 5.05 16.50 -0.10
CA MET A 34 5.68 15.18 -0.02
C MET A 34 7.21 15.26 -0.07
N ARG A 35 7.80 16.08 -0.95
CA ARG A 35 9.28 16.19 -1.09
C ARG A 35 9.98 16.86 0.08
N LYS A 36 9.26 17.55 0.98
CA LYS A 36 9.83 18.11 2.21
C LYS A 36 10.14 17.02 3.24
N LEU A 37 9.42 15.91 3.18
CA LEU A 37 9.56 14.82 4.14
C LEU A 37 10.85 14.02 3.86
N LYS A 38 11.51 13.58 4.91
CA LYS A 38 12.76 12.82 4.82
C LYS A 38 12.65 11.43 5.45
N ASN A 39 11.78 11.29 6.42
CA ASN A 39 11.51 10.06 7.13
C ASN A 39 10.06 10.07 7.62
N ARG A 40 9.60 8.92 8.05
CA ARG A 40 8.32 8.72 8.73
C ARG A 40 8.49 7.64 9.77
N GLU A 41 8.02 7.90 10.98
CA GLU A 41 7.78 6.87 11.98
C GLU A 41 6.28 6.85 12.30
N ALA A 42 5.68 5.68 12.22
CA ALA A 42 4.31 5.45 12.62
C ALA A 42 4.27 4.35 13.69
N ARG A 43 3.53 4.60 14.77
CA ARG A 43 3.35 3.67 15.87
C ARG A 43 1.88 3.30 16.00
N GLY A 44 1.62 2.05 16.32
CA GLY A 44 0.26 1.56 16.46
C GLY A 44 0.22 0.12 16.94
N LYS A 45 -0.87 -0.54 16.61
CA LYS A 45 -1.11 -1.94 16.93
C LYS A 45 -1.49 -2.73 15.70
N ILE A 46 -0.97 -3.93 15.59
CA ILE A 46 -1.44 -4.95 14.65
C ILE A 46 -2.31 -5.93 15.40
N ARG A 47 -3.48 -6.21 14.85
CA ARG A 47 -4.39 -7.25 15.33
C ARG A 47 -4.43 -8.37 14.32
N LEU A 48 -4.10 -9.58 14.77
CA LEU A 48 -4.28 -10.80 13.98
C LEU A 48 -5.73 -11.28 14.12
N GLU A 49 -6.47 -11.31 13.00
CA GLU A 49 -7.91 -11.57 13.02
C GLU A 49 -8.23 -12.99 13.52
N ALA A 50 -7.40 -13.98 13.15
CA ALA A 50 -7.59 -15.36 13.55
C ALA A 50 -7.48 -15.60 15.06
N PHE A 51 -6.69 -14.82 15.78
CA PHE A 51 -6.36 -15.02 17.19
C PHE A 51 -6.89 -13.92 18.10
N GLY A 52 -7.37 -12.81 17.52
CA GLY A 52 -7.77 -11.63 18.27
C GLY A 52 -6.63 -10.96 19.06
N ALA A 53 -5.39 -11.42 18.88
CA ALA A 53 -4.21 -10.88 19.55
C ALA A 53 -3.82 -9.52 18.98
N GLU A 54 -3.54 -8.57 19.85
CA GLU A 54 -3.02 -7.25 19.49
C GLU A 54 -1.57 -7.14 19.94
N MET A 55 -0.71 -6.62 19.05
CA MET A 55 0.72 -6.46 19.31
C MET A 55 1.16 -5.05 18.90
N PRO A 56 2.05 -4.40 19.66
CA PRO A 56 2.65 -3.14 19.26
C PRO A 56 3.42 -3.29 17.93
N VAL A 57 3.24 -2.33 17.03
CA VAL A 57 3.97 -2.24 15.77
C VAL A 57 4.54 -0.86 15.57
N ILE A 58 5.75 -0.79 15.04
CA ILE A 58 6.40 0.45 14.61
C ILE A 58 6.80 0.30 13.15
N LEU A 59 6.35 1.24 12.33
CA LEU A 59 6.69 1.33 10.91
C LEU A 59 7.59 2.52 10.70
N ARG A 60 8.75 2.31 10.11
CA ARG A 60 9.70 3.38 9.77
C ARG A 60 10.00 3.38 8.29
N HIS A 61 9.96 4.58 7.72
CA HIS A 61 10.41 4.83 6.35
C HIS A 61 11.42 5.96 6.34
N ALA A 62 12.44 5.86 5.50
CA ALA A 62 13.38 6.95 5.26
C ALA A 62 13.77 7.06 3.80
N ALA A 63 13.78 8.30 3.31
CA ALA A 63 14.20 8.58 1.94
C ALA A 63 15.67 8.18 1.71
N PRO A 64 16.05 7.72 0.51
CA PRO A 64 15.15 7.55 -0.62
C PRO A 64 14.36 6.22 -0.59
N ASN A 65 14.87 5.18 0.07
CA ASN A 65 14.34 3.82 -0.04
C ASN A 65 14.79 2.92 1.12
N LYS A 66 14.51 3.30 2.35
CA LYS A 66 14.73 2.46 3.53
C LYS A 66 13.42 2.29 4.26
N GLU A 67 13.16 1.09 4.71
CA GLU A 67 12.01 0.81 5.58
C GLU A 67 12.36 -0.19 6.67
N ALA A 68 11.65 -0.12 7.77
CA ALA A 68 11.69 -1.11 8.82
C ALA A 68 10.30 -1.25 9.47
N MET A 69 9.93 -2.48 9.75
CA MET A 69 8.79 -2.82 10.59
C MET A 69 9.31 -3.53 11.83
N GLU A 70 8.87 -3.09 13.00
CA GLU A 70 9.13 -3.79 14.27
C GLU A 70 7.81 -4.26 14.84
N LEU A 71 7.72 -5.54 15.15
CA LEU A 71 6.56 -6.18 15.78
C LEU A 71 6.99 -6.80 17.10
N THR A 72 6.42 -6.33 18.21
CA THR A 72 6.71 -6.88 19.54
C THR A 72 5.67 -7.91 19.92
N ILE A 73 6.12 -9.14 20.15
CA ILE A 73 5.30 -10.29 20.56
C ILE A 73 5.55 -10.53 22.04
N GLU A 74 4.52 -10.38 22.86
CA GLU A 74 4.62 -10.57 24.30
C GLU A 74 5.15 -11.98 24.64
N GLY A 75 6.13 -12.05 25.52
CA GLY A 75 6.77 -13.29 25.95
C GLY A 75 7.74 -13.91 24.94
N LEU A 76 7.78 -13.45 23.70
CA LEU A 76 8.67 -13.99 22.66
C LEU A 76 9.76 -13.01 22.22
N GLY A 77 9.50 -11.69 22.24
CA GLY A 77 10.45 -10.66 21.82
C GLY A 77 10.01 -9.92 20.57
N THR A 78 10.96 -9.33 19.85
CA THR A 78 10.69 -8.46 18.70
C THR A 78 11.13 -9.09 17.40
N VAL A 79 10.24 -9.08 16.40
CA VAL A 79 10.56 -9.35 14.99
C VAL A 79 10.84 -8.01 14.32
N ARG A 80 11.92 -7.93 13.54
CA ARG A 80 12.20 -6.77 12.67
C ARG A 80 12.31 -7.19 11.23
N ASP A 81 11.55 -6.55 10.36
CA ASP A 81 11.66 -6.68 8.91
C ASP A 81 12.28 -5.40 8.37
N VAL A 82 13.44 -5.49 7.73
CA VAL A 82 14.25 -4.34 7.36
C VAL A 82 14.63 -4.39 5.88
N PHE A 83 14.55 -3.24 5.22
CA PHE A 83 15.17 -2.99 3.93
C PHE A 83 16.04 -1.73 3.99
N ALA A 84 17.33 -1.86 3.74
CA ALA A 84 18.31 -0.78 3.83
C ALA A 84 18.84 -0.33 2.45
N GLY A 85 17.91 -0.11 1.51
CA GLY A 85 18.19 0.42 0.18
C GLY A 85 18.71 -0.57 -0.85
N LYS A 86 19.49 -1.56 -0.44
CA LYS A 86 20.05 -2.61 -1.32
C LYS A 86 19.91 -4.01 -0.74
N LYS A 87 19.90 -4.12 0.57
CA LYS A 87 19.77 -5.37 1.32
C LYS A 87 18.51 -5.36 2.15
N GLY A 88 17.90 -6.51 2.31
CA GLY A 88 16.76 -6.72 3.18
C GLY A 88 16.97 -7.96 4.02
N TRP A 89 16.44 -7.95 5.24
CA TRP A 89 16.52 -9.08 6.15
C TRP A 89 15.36 -9.04 7.16
N THR A 90 15.12 -10.19 7.77
CA THR A 90 14.23 -10.31 8.93
C THR A 90 15.07 -10.76 10.13
N GLU A 91 14.95 -10.03 11.25
CA GLU A 91 15.49 -10.43 12.54
C GLU A 91 14.38 -11.12 13.33
N THR A 92 14.62 -12.35 13.76
CA THR A 92 13.68 -13.12 14.59
C THR A 92 13.90 -12.83 16.08
N PRO A 93 12.92 -13.12 16.96
CA PRO A 93 13.03 -12.83 18.39
C PRO A 93 14.20 -13.54 19.09
N ASP A 94 14.66 -14.67 18.56
CA ASP A 94 15.82 -15.43 19.04
C ASP A 94 17.16 -14.92 18.47
N GLY A 95 17.14 -13.79 17.74
CA GLY A 95 18.33 -13.10 17.24
C GLY A 95 18.87 -13.64 15.92
N ARG A 96 18.19 -14.59 15.26
CA ARG A 96 18.60 -15.02 13.92
C ARG A 96 18.29 -13.93 12.90
N VAL A 97 19.16 -13.82 11.90
CA VAL A 97 19.01 -12.91 10.76
C VAL A 97 18.81 -13.72 9.49
N ILE A 98 17.67 -13.50 8.82
CA ILE A 98 17.29 -14.16 7.58
C ILE A 98 17.34 -13.14 6.45
N GLU A 99 18.31 -13.26 5.56
CA GLU A 99 18.43 -12.34 4.41
C GLU A 99 17.35 -12.59 3.36
N LYS A 100 16.77 -11.50 2.87
CA LYS A 100 15.85 -11.51 1.73
C LYS A 100 16.62 -11.69 0.43
N LYS A 101 16.10 -12.52 -0.48
CA LYS A 101 16.76 -12.84 -1.74
C LYS A 101 15.80 -12.69 -2.92
N GLU A 102 16.39 -12.57 -4.12
CA GLU A 102 15.68 -12.66 -5.41
C GLU A 102 14.36 -11.88 -5.49
N ARG A 103 13.24 -12.61 -5.65
CA ARG A 103 11.89 -12.06 -5.81
C ARG A 103 11.50 -11.16 -4.64
N GLU A 104 11.70 -11.62 -3.42
CA GLU A 104 11.36 -10.88 -2.21
C GLU A 104 12.14 -9.56 -2.11
N LEU A 105 13.46 -9.61 -2.43
CA LEU A 105 14.28 -8.40 -2.44
C LEU A 105 13.88 -7.44 -3.57
N ALA A 106 13.44 -7.95 -4.71
CA ALA A 106 12.96 -7.14 -5.83
C ALA A 106 11.68 -6.39 -5.47
N ASN A 107 10.72 -7.06 -4.83
CA ASN A 107 9.47 -6.45 -4.35
C ASN A 107 9.77 -5.38 -3.29
N LYS A 108 10.55 -5.71 -2.26
CA LYS A 108 10.96 -4.76 -1.22
C LYS A 108 11.63 -3.50 -1.76
N LYS A 109 12.38 -3.61 -2.84
CA LYS A 109 13.02 -2.45 -3.48
C LYS A 109 12.03 -1.46 -4.07
N VAL A 110 10.88 -1.94 -4.53
CA VAL A 110 9.78 -1.10 -5.04
C VAL A 110 8.98 -0.52 -3.88
N ASP A 111 8.63 -1.36 -2.90
CA ASP A 111 7.78 -0.99 -1.76
C ASP A 111 8.44 0.07 -0.87
N ALA A 112 9.75 -0.04 -0.68
CA ALA A 112 10.52 0.87 0.18
C ALA A 112 10.82 2.24 -0.46
N ASP A 113 10.36 2.53 -1.68
CA ASP A 113 10.53 3.87 -2.27
C ASP A 113 9.71 4.88 -1.45
N PHE A 114 10.40 5.73 -0.68
CA PHE A 114 9.76 6.75 0.16
C PHE A 114 8.85 7.70 -0.62
N PHE A 115 9.16 7.92 -1.88
CA PHE A 115 8.39 8.76 -2.80
C PHE A 115 7.62 7.93 -3.85
N ALA A 116 7.20 6.71 -3.50
CA ALA A 116 6.54 5.77 -4.42
C ALA A 116 5.41 6.42 -5.22
N TYR A 117 4.55 7.22 -4.57
CA TYR A 117 3.43 7.91 -5.23
C TYR A 117 3.85 9.00 -6.22
N LEU A 118 5.06 9.56 -6.09
CA LEU A 118 5.65 10.48 -7.06
C LEU A 118 6.41 9.73 -8.16
N ASN A 119 6.81 8.51 -7.89
CA ASN A 119 7.71 7.71 -8.72
C ASN A 119 7.00 6.56 -9.45
N PHE A 120 5.67 6.55 -9.54
CA PHE A 120 4.93 5.46 -10.19
C PHE A 120 5.50 5.06 -11.55
N LYS A 121 5.68 6.02 -12.46
CA LYS A 121 6.22 5.73 -13.80
C LYS A 121 7.67 5.23 -13.81
N LYS A 122 8.46 5.60 -12.80
CA LYS A 122 9.84 5.12 -12.63
C LYS A 122 9.86 3.69 -12.10
N ASN A 123 9.03 3.41 -11.11
CA ASN A 123 8.97 2.12 -10.43
C ASN A 123 8.22 1.08 -11.28
N TYR A 124 7.20 1.52 -12.01
CA TYR A 124 6.33 0.70 -12.83
C TYR A 124 6.34 1.20 -14.29
N PRO A 125 7.24 0.70 -15.14
CA PRO A 125 7.33 1.10 -16.57
C PRO A 125 6.06 0.80 -17.37
N LYS A 126 5.27 -0.18 -16.92
CA LYS A 126 3.99 -0.52 -17.52
C LYS A 126 2.88 -0.31 -16.50
N ILE A 127 1.94 0.60 -16.82
CA ILE A 127 0.75 0.91 -16.00
C ILE A 127 -0.47 0.87 -16.91
N GLU A 128 -1.43 0.03 -16.58
CA GLU A 128 -2.62 -0.23 -17.39
C GLU A 128 -3.88 -0.03 -16.55
N LEU A 129 -4.80 0.79 -17.03
CA LEU A 129 -6.16 0.85 -16.47
C LEU A 129 -6.88 -0.45 -16.85
N GLN A 130 -7.26 -1.24 -15.86
CA GLN A 130 -7.98 -2.49 -16.06
C GLN A 130 -9.46 -2.21 -16.19
N GLU A 131 -10.13 -2.06 -15.10
CA GLU A 131 -11.56 -1.83 -15.04
C GLU A 131 -11.93 -0.90 -13.89
N VAL A 132 -13.20 -0.56 -13.84
CA VAL A 132 -13.77 0.19 -12.72
C VAL A 132 -14.41 -0.80 -11.78
N GLU A 133 -13.83 -0.95 -10.61
CA GLU A 133 -14.36 -1.82 -9.57
C GLU A 133 -15.28 -1.07 -8.60
N GLN A 134 -16.23 -1.80 -8.00
CA GLN A 134 -17.04 -1.34 -6.87
C GLN A 134 -16.50 -2.00 -5.60
N VAL A 135 -15.89 -1.23 -4.71
CA VAL A 135 -15.38 -1.71 -3.43
C VAL A 135 -16.10 -0.99 -2.29
N GLY A 136 -16.90 -1.74 -1.51
CA GLY A 136 -17.68 -1.16 -0.43
C GLY A 136 -18.67 -0.07 -0.89
N GLY A 137 -19.24 -0.22 -2.07
CA GLY A 137 -20.17 0.74 -2.67
C GLY A 137 -19.51 1.98 -3.30
N ARG A 138 -18.19 2.04 -3.34
CA ARG A 138 -17.41 3.15 -3.91
C ARG A 138 -16.75 2.74 -5.21
N LYS A 139 -16.80 3.62 -6.21
CA LYS A 139 -16.17 3.42 -7.51
C LYS A 139 -14.65 3.58 -7.40
N MET A 140 -13.89 2.59 -7.87
CA MET A 140 -12.42 2.57 -7.88
C MET A 140 -11.89 2.41 -9.29
N PHE A 141 -10.81 3.13 -9.61
CA PHE A 141 -10.02 2.87 -10.80
C PHE A 141 -8.92 1.87 -10.46
N ALA A 142 -8.96 0.68 -11.06
CA ALA A 142 -7.96 -0.35 -10.87
C ALA A 142 -6.83 -0.16 -11.89
N LEU A 143 -5.63 0.14 -11.42
CA LEU A 143 -4.42 0.25 -12.25
C LEU A 143 -3.50 -0.93 -11.98
N LYS A 144 -3.29 -1.80 -12.98
CA LYS A 144 -2.25 -2.83 -12.93
C LYS A 144 -0.90 -2.18 -13.21
N MET A 145 0.00 -2.31 -12.27
CA MET A 145 1.33 -1.72 -12.29
C MET A 145 2.39 -2.81 -12.31
N THR A 146 3.19 -2.85 -13.38
CA THR A 146 4.21 -3.89 -13.59
C THR A 146 5.60 -3.29 -13.43
N PRO A 147 6.39 -3.70 -12.42
CA PRO A 147 7.76 -3.26 -12.22
C PRO A 147 8.71 -3.93 -13.23
N LYS A 148 9.96 -3.43 -13.34
CA LYS A 148 10.99 -4.10 -14.16
C LYS A 148 11.40 -5.46 -13.61
N LYS A 149 11.38 -5.61 -12.31
CA LYS A 149 11.66 -6.85 -11.57
C LYS A 149 10.74 -6.89 -10.36
N GLY A 150 10.28 -8.08 -10.01
CA GLY A 150 9.26 -8.28 -8.99
C GLY A 150 7.90 -8.56 -9.59
N ASP A 151 6.90 -8.61 -8.74
CA ASP A 151 5.55 -8.97 -9.13
C ASP A 151 4.73 -7.74 -9.49
N PRO A 152 3.74 -7.88 -10.39
CA PRO A 152 2.80 -6.80 -10.64
C PRO A 152 1.84 -6.62 -9.47
N ASP A 153 1.50 -5.35 -9.20
CA ASP A 153 0.49 -4.96 -8.24
C ASP A 153 -0.72 -4.34 -8.95
N THR A 154 -1.89 -4.42 -8.32
CA THR A 154 -3.07 -3.67 -8.75
C THR A 154 -3.43 -2.64 -7.69
N PHE A 155 -3.32 -1.36 -8.04
CA PHE A 155 -3.67 -0.24 -7.16
C PHE A 155 -5.10 0.21 -7.42
N PHE A 156 -5.88 0.39 -6.36
CA PHE A 156 -7.27 0.85 -6.41
C PHE A 156 -7.35 2.31 -5.97
N PHE A 157 -7.64 3.19 -6.92
CA PHE A 157 -7.79 4.63 -6.69
C PHE A 157 -9.26 4.99 -6.54
N ASP A 158 -9.62 5.57 -5.43
CA ASP A 158 -10.99 6.05 -5.19
C ASP A 158 -11.36 7.17 -6.17
N ALA A 159 -12.43 6.96 -6.91
CA ALA A 159 -12.85 7.88 -7.97
C ALA A 159 -13.35 9.23 -7.43
N VAL A 160 -13.70 9.33 -6.15
CA VAL A 160 -14.18 10.57 -5.51
C VAL A 160 -13.04 11.32 -4.85
N THR A 161 -12.21 10.64 -4.04
CA THR A 161 -11.14 11.29 -3.29
C THR A 161 -9.82 11.38 -4.04
N GLY A 162 -9.57 10.47 -4.99
CA GLY A 162 -8.28 10.31 -5.66
C GLY A 162 -7.24 9.55 -4.83
N LEU A 163 -7.52 9.19 -3.58
CA LEU A 163 -6.61 8.45 -2.73
C LEU A 163 -6.56 6.97 -3.11
N VAL A 164 -5.44 6.31 -2.84
CA VAL A 164 -5.35 4.84 -2.95
C VAL A 164 -6.15 4.22 -1.82
N SER A 165 -7.12 3.36 -2.17
CA SER A 165 -7.96 2.65 -1.19
C SER A 165 -7.48 1.24 -0.92
N GLY A 166 -6.56 0.72 -1.72
CA GLY A 166 -5.97 -0.58 -1.53
C GLY A 166 -4.99 -0.97 -2.62
N ILE A 167 -4.28 -2.06 -2.37
CA ILE A 167 -3.35 -2.70 -3.30
C ILE A 167 -3.60 -4.19 -3.24
N ALA A 168 -3.75 -4.83 -4.42
CA ALA A 168 -3.74 -6.29 -4.55
C ALA A 168 -2.40 -6.72 -5.13
N SER A 169 -1.79 -7.73 -4.50
CA SER A 169 -0.49 -8.29 -4.89
C SER A 169 -0.55 -9.82 -4.89
N ALA A 170 0.25 -10.45 -5.74
CA ALA A 170 0.48 -11.89 -5.64
C ALA A 170 1.47 -12.17 -4.50
N ALA A 171 1.14 -13.13 -3.65
CA ALA A 171 2.03 -13.64 -2.60
C ALA A 171 2.16 -15.15 -2.72
N GLU A 172 3.34 -15.68 -2.41
CA GLU A 172 3.53 -17.12 -2.30
C GLU A 172 3.31 -17.56 -0.85
N MET A 173 2.31 -18.41 -0.65
CA MET A 173 1.97 -18.95 0.66
C MET A 173 1.94 -20.50 0.57
N GLN A 174 2.79 -21.14 1.35
CA GLN A 174 2.88 -22.62 1.38
C GLN A 174 3.09 -23.25 -0.01
N GLY A 175 3.86 -22.57 -0.89
CA GLY A 175 4.11 -23.05 -2.26
C GLY A 175 2.98 -22.81 -3.25
N GLN A 176 1.94 -22.08 -2.86
CA GLN A 176 0.85 -21.63 -3.73
C GLN A 176 0.85 -20.14 -3.90
N GLU A 177 0.59 -19.66 -5.12
CA GLU A 177 0.39 -18.24 -5.37
C GLU A 177 -1.04 -17.85 -4.98
N VAL A 178 -1.17 -16.89 -4.09
CA VAL A 178 -2.44 -16.35 -3.61
C VAL A 178 -2.47 -14.84 -3.83
N GLU A 179 -3.65 -14.30 -4.17
CA GLU A 179 -3.84 -12.85 -4.18
C GLU A 179 -4.07 -12.38 -2.74
N THR A 180 -3.27 -11.41 -2.31
CA THR A 180 -3.48 -10.67 -1.06
C THR A 180 -3.96 -9.27 -1.39
N ARG A 181 -4.80 -8.70 -0.54
CA ARG A 181 -5.32 -7.34 -0.71
C ARG A 181 -5.15 -6.54 0.57
N VAL A 182 -4.35 -5.48 0.51
CA VAL A 182 -4.23 -4.50 1.59
C VAL A 182 -5.17 -3.34 1.30
N LEU A 183 -6.06 -3.01 2.23
CA LEU A 183 -6.97 -1.86 2.16
C LEU A 183 -6.44 -0.73 3.05
N PHE A 184 -6.51 0.49 2.55
CA PHE A 184 -6.12 1.71 3.25
C PHE A 184 -7.35 2.53 3.63
N ARG A 185 -7.47 2.89 4.91
CA ARG A 185 -8.59 3.64 5.44
C ARG A 185 -8.13 4.72 6.41
N ASP A 186 -9.06 5.55 6.83
CA ASP A 186 -8.87 6.57 7.87
C ASP A 186 -7.68 7.50 7.55
N TYR A 187 -7.68 8.04 6.35
CA TYR A 187 -6.67 9.01 5.94
C TYR A 187 -6.76 10.28 6.79
N LYS A 188 -5.63 10.69 7.35
CA LYS A 188 -5.48 11.94 8.13
C LYS A 188 -4.32 12.74 7.59
N SER A 189 -4.43 14.06 7.66
CA SER A 189 -3.33 14.95 7.29
C SER A 189 -2.29 15.00 8.39
N VAL A 190 -1.04 14.68 8.05
CA VAL A 190 0.14 14.80 8.92
C VAL A 190 1.19 15.58 8.16
N ASP A 191 1.60 16.74 8.67
CA ASP A 191 2.55 17.66 8.02
C ASP A 191 2.18 18.01 6.56
N GLY A 192 0.86 18.12 6.30
CA GLY A 192 0.31 18.46 4.98
C GLY A 192 0.25 17.31 3.98
N VAL A 193 0.54 16.08 4.40
CA VAL A 193 0.41 14.87 3.57
C VAL A 193 -0.63 13.92 4.18
N GLN A 194 -1.50 13.35 3.33
CA GLN A 194 -2.50 12.38 3.75
C GLN A 194 -1.84 11.01 4.02
N VAL A 195 -2.06 10.46 5.20
CA VAL A 195 -1.52 9.17 5.63
C VAL A 195 -2.68 8.28 6.09
N PRO A 196 -2.80 7.04 5.56
CA PRO A 196 -3.80 6.09 6.06
C PRO A 196 -3.44 5.66 7.49
N HIS A 197 -4.43 5.63 8.38
CA HIS A 197 -4.24 5.23 9.77
C HIS A 197 -4.76 3.83 10.05
N THR A 198 -5.44 3.21 9.09
CA THR A 198 -5.86 1.81 9.15
C THR A 198 -5.42 1.09 7.87
N LEU A 199 -4.68 -0.01 8.04
CA LEU A 199 -4.26 -0.92 6.99
C LEU A 199 -4.84 -2.29 7.31
N GLU A 200 -5.66 -2.83 6.40
CA GLU A 200 -6.30 -4.14 6.56
C GLU A 200 -5.77 -5.10 5.49
N LEU A 201 -5.03 -6.12 5.88
CA LEU A 201 -4.71 -7.23 4.99
C LEU A 201 -5.91 -8.18 4.93
N LYS A 202 -6.51 -8.28 3.77
CA LYS A 202 -7.57 -9.25 3.45
C LYS A 202 -6.95 -10.38 2.67
N GLU A 203 -7.06 -11.56 3.22
CA GLU A 203 -6.67 -12.78 2.55
C GLU A 203 -7.48 -13.96 3.10
N PRO A 204 -7.65 -15.07 2.35
CA PRO A 204 -8.51 -16.17 2.76
C PRO A 204 -7.89 -17.08 3.85
N SER A 205 -6.64 -16.86 4.25
CA SER A 205 -5.92 -17.70 5.21
C SER A 205 -5.75 -17.04 6.59
N PHE A 206 -4.90 -17.63 7.44
CA PHE A 206 -4.69 -17.21 8.84
C PHE A 206 -3.90 -15.90 9.00
N ALA A 207 -3.38 -15.32 7.93
CA ALA A 207 -2.52 -14.14 8.01
C ALA A 207 -3.29 -12.81 7.89
N ALA A 208 -4.61 -12.82 7.83
CA ALA A 208 -5.41 -11.60 7.83
C ALA A 208 -5.15 -10.78 9.10
N PHE A 209 -4.83 -9.49 8.91
CA PHE A 209 -4.56 -8.58 10.03
C PHE A 209 -5.05 -7.17 9.77
N THR A 210 -5.21 -6.43 10.84
CA THR A 210 -5.48 -4.99 10.80
C THR A 210 -4.41 -4.25 11.60
N ILE A 211 -3.74 -3.27 10.96
CA ILE A 211 -2.87 -2.30 11.63
C ILE A 211 -3.67 -1.02 11.85
N ARG A 212 -3.69 -0.52 13.09
CA ARG A 212 -4.21 0.80 13.44
C ARG A 212 -3.07 1.67 13.97
N LEU A 213 -2.80 2.77 13.26
CA LEU A 213 -1.78 3.74 13.64
C LEU A 213 -2.36 4.72 14.66
N GLU A 214 -1.68 4.84 15.79
CA GLU A 214 -2.02 5.76 16.89
C GLU A 214 -1.30 7.09 16.73
N SER A 215 -0.07 7.06 16.18
CA SER A 215 0.73 8.26 15.91
C SER A 215 1.54 8.10 14.63
N VAL A 216 1.71 9.23 13.93
CA VAL A 216 2.59 9.35 12.75
C VAL A 216 3.38 10.65 12.87
N GLN A 217 4.68 10.58 12.61
CA GLN A 217 5.63 11.70 12.62
C GLN A 217 6.53 11.63 11.39
N HIS A 218 6.93 12.80 10.88
CA HIS A 218 7.87 12.95 9.76
C HIS A 218 9.13 13.67 10.19
#